data_eecae163174ffc416b291422f8da8c3d
#
_entry.id   eecae163174ffc416b291422f8da8c3d
#
_cell.length_a   1.000
_cell.length_b   1.000
_cell.length_c   1.000
_cell.angle_alpha   90.00
_cell.angle_beta   90.00
_cell.angle_gamma   90.00
#
_symmetry.space_group_name_H-M   'P 1'
#
loop_
_entity.id
_entity.type
_entity.pdbx_description
1 polymer ?
#
loop_
_entity_poly.entity_id
_entity_poly.type
_entity_poly.pdbx_seq_one_letter_code
_entity_poly.pdbx_strand_id
1 'polypeptide(L)'
;MRLLPALFAGWILTVGSASLPADEALRIAVVDLEAVFAVHPTTADATANLTKAREASRDEFKQRSNTLKKVLQEHQELIRAGRKEEAAKKLIEANEAEKRIATLRTTRMRDLEEEFQRTKKLILSDIQKGLAIFNEDGRYDLILDRSSKSSNGLPQVLHAPGAEDITEELIEFVKTFDPEAAEAP
;
A
#
# COMPACT_ATOMS: atom_id res chain seq x y z
N MET A 1 29.65 93.27 -20.16
CA MET A 1 29.02 92.40 -19.14
C MET A 1 28.02 91.55 -19.89
N ARG A 2 28.39 90.32 -20.21
CA ARG A 2 27.54 89.36 -20.94
C ARG A 2 27.24 88.19 -20.00
N LEU A 3 25.98 88.04 -19.62
CA LEU A 3 25.43 86.92 -18.82
C LEU A 3 25.11 85.75 -19.79
N LEU A 4 25.69 84.59 -19.55
CA LEU A 4 25.32 83.37 -20.17
C LEU A 4 24.21 82.65 -19.35
N PRO A 5 23.17 82.08 -19.94
CA PRO A 5 22.25 81.25 -19.24
C PRO A 5 22.73 79.79 -19.21
N ALA A 6 22.72 79.16 -18.04
CA ALA A 6 23.00 77.77 -17.81
C ALA A 6 21.80 76.91 -18.26
N LEU A 7 22.05 75.97 -19.19
CA LEU A 7 21.11 74.95 -19.57
C LEU A 7 21.15 73.79 -18.59
N PHE A 8 20.08 73.60 -17.81
CA PHE A 8 19.87 72.43 -16.96
C PHE A 8 19.25 71.34 -17.84
N ALA A 9 20.07 70.33 -18.23
CA ALA A 9 19.57 69.12 -18.86
C ALA A 9 19.01 68.20 -17.77
N GLY A 10 17.68 68.08 -17.67
CA GLY A 10 17.00 67.16 -16.79
C GLY A 10 17.10 65.72 -17.35
N TRP A 11 17.82 64.88 -16.68
CA TRP A 11 17.81 63.41 -16.93
C TRP A 11 16.55 62.80 -16.33
N ILE A 12 15.60 62.42 -17.13
CA ILE A 12 14.41 61.62 -16.74
C ILE A 12 14.88 60.18 -16.63
N LEU A 13 15.06 59.67 -15.39
CA LEU A 13 15.21 58.26 -15.10
C LEU A 13 13.87 57.56 -15.32
N THR A 14 13.68 56.93 -16.45
CA THR A 14 12.60 55.96 -16.66
C THR A 14 12.90 54.70 -15.83
N VAL A 15 12.27 54.61 -14.65
CA VAL A 15 12.23 53.37 -13.89
C VAL A 15 11.36 52.39 -14.67
N GLY A 16 12.00 51.50 -15.43
CA GLY A 16 11.32 50.38 -16.03
C GLY A 16 10.75 49.49 -14.93
N SER A 17 9.44 49.43 -14.83
CA SER A 17 8.74 48.43 -14.01
C SER A 17 9.08 47.05 -14.59
N ALA A 18 10.08 46.38 -14.01
CA ALA A 18 10.26 44.96 -14.20
C ALA A 18 9.02 44.26 -13.62
N SER A 19 8.07 43.86 -14.47
CA SER A 19 7.02 42.93 -14.08
C SER A 19 7.70 41.65 -13.63
N LEU A 20 7.62 41.36 -12.32
CA LEU A 20 7.92 40.05 -11.79
C LEU A 20 7.06 39.04 -12.56
N PRO A 21 7.60 37.88 -12.98
CA PRO A 21 6.76 36.86 -13.57
C PRO A 21 5.61 36.58 -12.60
N ALA A 22 4.38 36.55 -13.14
CA ALA A 22 3.21 36.16 -12.35
C ALA A 22 3.54 34.80 -11.76
N ASP A 23 3.43 34.70 -10.42
CA ASP A 23 3.56 33.44 -9.69
C ASP A 23 2.50 32.51 -10.28
N GLU A 24 2.90 31.55 -11.13
CA GLU A 24 1.97 30.59 -11.68
C GLU A 24 1.40 29.79 -10.51
N ALA A 25 0.10 29.91 -10.27
CA ALA A 25 -0.58 29.19 -9.22
C ALA A 25 -0.33 27.69 -9.39
N LEU A 26 0.11 27.01 -8.33
CA LEU A 26 0.33 25.57 -8.34
C LEU A 26 -0.94 24.83 -8.77
N ARG A 27 -0.82 23.94 -9.74
CA ARG A 27 -1.88 23.06 -10.20
C ARG A 27 -1.91 21.84 -9.31
N ILE A 28 -2.89 21.78 -8.43
CA ILE A 28 -2.99 20.71 -7.42
C ILE A 28 -4.12 19.77 -7.81
N ALA A 29 -3.84 18.48 -7.82
CA ALA A 29 -4.84 17.43 -7.94
C ALA A 29 -4.95 16.62 -6.65
N VAL A 30 -6.10 15.97 -6.46
CA VAL A 30 -6.34 14.98 -5.42
C VAL A 30 -6.75 13.66 -6.06
N VAL A 31 -6.37 12.56 -5.42
CA VAL A 31 -6.72 11.21 -5.87
C VAL A 31 -7.09 10.34 -4.67
N ASP A 32 -8.04 9.44 -4.84
CA ASP A 32 -8.35 8.37 -3.91
C ASP A 32 -7.52 7.13 -4.28
N LEU A 33 -6.32 7.01 -3.69
CA LEU A 33 -5.44 5.86 -3.97
C LEU A 33 -6.04 4.54 -3.49
N GLU A 34 -6.90 4.52 -2.47
CA GLU A 34 -7.59 3.30 -2.03
C GLU A 34 -8.53 2.79 -3.12
N ALA A 35 -9.29 3.70 -3.77
CA ALA A 35 -10.15 3.37 -4.90
C ALA A 35 -9.34 2.88 -6.13
N VAL A 36 -8.24 3.55 -6.48
CA VAL A 36 -7.34 3.14 -7.57
C VAL A 36 -6.74 1.76 -7.29
N PHE A 37 -6.25 1.54 -6.07
CA PHE A 37 -5.69 0.25 -5.65
C PHE A 37 -6.72 -0.89 -5.76
N ALA A 38 -7.97 -0.63 -5.38
CA ALA A 38 -9.04 -1.64 -5.41
C ALA A 38 -9.34 -2.16 -6.82
N VAL A 39 -9.19 -1.32 -7.85
CA VAL A 39 -9.47 -1.69 -9.26
C VAL A 39 -8.23 -2.13 -10.03
N HIS A 40 -7.05 -2.04 -9.44
CA HIS A 40 -5.81 -2.47 -10.09
C HIS A 40 -5.88 -3.95 -10.50
N PRO A 41 -5.51 -4.33 -11.75
CA PRO A 41 -5.67 -5.70 -12.25
C PRO A 41 -5.09 -6.78 -11.31
N THR A 42 -3.90 -6.54 -10.77
CA THR A 42 -3.24 -7.46 -9.84
C THR A 42 -3.96 -7.60 -8.49
N THR A 43 -4.78 -6.64 -8.06
CA THR A 43 -5.45 -6.67 -6.75
C THR A 43 -6.47 -7.80 -6.65
N ALA A 44 -7.23 -8.07 -7.70
CA ALA A 44 -8.20 -9.16 -7.72
C ALA A 44 -7.52 -10.52 -7.58
N ASP A 45 -6.45 -10.77 -8.35
CA ASP A 45 -5.68 -12.02 -8.29
C ASP A 45 -4.99 -12.19 -6.94
N ALA A 46 -4.38 -11.13 -6.42
CA ALA A 46 -3.73 -11.13 -5.11
C ALA A 46 -4.73 -11.45 -3.99
N THR A 47 -5.92 -10.87 -4.03
CA THR A 47 -6.99 -11.13 -3.05
C THR A 47 -7.46 -12.58 -3.13
N ALA A 48 -7.66 -13.12 -4.34
CA ALA A 48 -8.04 -14.50 -4.55
C ALA A 48 -6.96 -15.48 -4.04
N ASN A 49 -5.69 -15.22 -4.34
CA ASN A 49 -4.57 -16.04 -3.90
C ASN A 49 -4.41 -16.02 -2.37
N LEU A 50 -4.51 -14.84 -1.75
CA LEU A 50 -4.46 -14.70 -0.30
C LEU A 50 -5.63 -15.43 0.38
N THR A 51 -6.83 -15.37 -0.19
CA THR A 51 -8.00 -16.09 0.31
C THR A 51 -7.79 -17.61 0.26
N LYS A 52 -7.33 -18.14 -0.88
CA LYS A 52 -6.99 -19.57 -1.02
C LYS A 52 -5.91 -20.02 -0.03
N ALA A 53 -4.86 -19.20 0.16
CA ALA A 53 -3.79 -19.52 1.10
C ALA A 53 -4.28 -19.52 2.57
N ARG A 54 -5.21 -18.62 2.93
CA ARG A 54 -5.87 -18.62 4.25
C ARG A 54 -6.74 -19.84 4.46
N GLU A 55 -7.52 -20.23 3.47
CA GLU A 55 -8.36 -21.44 3.51
C GLU A 55 -7.50 -22.71 3.66
N ALA A 56 -6.47 -22.87 2.84
CA ALA A 56 -5.54 -23.98 2.94
C ALA A 56 -4.86 -24.07 4.31
N SER A 57 -4.42 -22.93 4.86
CA SER A 57 -3.84 -22.87 6.20
C SER A 57 -4.84 -23.26 7.30
N ARG A 58 -6.11 -22.85 7.17
CA ARG A 58 -7.19 -23.22 8.08
C ARG A 58 -7.49 -24.72 8.06
N ASP A 59 -7.51 -25.30 6.87
CA ASP A 59 -7.77 -26.74 6.70
C ASP A 59 -6.61 -27.57 7.25
N GLU A 60 -5.37 -27.20 6.98
CA GLU A 60 -4.19 -27.83 7.57
C GLU A 60 -4.23 -27.80 9.09
N PHE A 61 -4.55 -26.63 9.66
CA PHE A 61 -4.68 -26.48 11.11
C PHE A 61 -5.78 -27.37 11.69
N LYS A 62 -6.94 -27.46 11.04
CA LYS A 62 -8.05 -28.32 11.44
C LYS A 62 -7.68 -29.79 11.40
N GLN A 63 -7.00 -30.25 10.35
CA GLN A 63 -6.53 -31.64 10.23
C GLN A 63 -5.55 -32.00 11.35
N ARG A 64 -4.56 -31.15 11.63
CA ARG A 64 -3.56 -31.39 12.68
C ARG A 64 -4.20 -31.37 14.07
N SER A 65 -5.16 -30.47 14.31
CA SER A 65 -5.91 -30.40 15.57
C SER A 65 -6.76 -31.67 15.78
N ASN A 66 -7.38 -32.20 14.72
CA ASN A 66 -8.13 -33.46 14.79
C ASN A 66 -7.22 -34.65 15.07
N THR A 67 -6.01 -34.68 14.48
CA THR A 67 -5.00 -35.70 14.78
C THR A 67 -4.56 -35.64 16.25
N LEU A 68 -4.26 -34.46 16.75
CA LEU A 68 -3.91 -34.27 18.18
C LEU A 68 -5.03 -34.76 19.08
N LYS A 69 -6.29 -34.43 18.76
CA LYS A 69 -7.45 -34.91 19.54
C LYS A 69 -7.50 -36.45 19.60
N LYS A 70 -7.23 -37.16 18.49
CA LYS A 70 -7.17 -38.63 18.46
C LYS A 70 -6.06 -39.16 19.35
N VAL A 71 -4.86 -38.60 19.28
CA VAL A 71 -3.71 -39.01 20.11
C VAL A 71 -4.03 -38.83 21.59
N LEU A 72 -4.69 -37.73 21.97
CA LEU A 72 -5.12 -37.50 23.34
C LEU A 72 -6.21 -38.51 23.83
N GLN A 73 -7.12 -38.89 22.92
CA GLN A 73 -8.12 -39.94 23.19
C GLN A 73 -7.45 -41.29 23.43
N GLU A 74 -6.51 -41.71 22.57
CA GLU A 74 -5.72 -42.93 22.72
C GLU A 74 -4.94 -42.92 24.01
N HIS A 75 -4.31 -41.81 24.38
CA HIS A 75 -3.64 -41.65 25.65
C HIS A 75 -4.59 -41.91 26.83
N GLN A 76 -5.79 -41.36 26.84
CA GLN A 76 -6.78 -41.55 27.90
C GLN A 76 -7.23 -43.03 28.00
N GLU A 77 -7.42 -43.71 26.87
CA GLU A 77 -7.76 -45.14 26.81
C GLU A 77 -6.66 -46.01 27.41
N LEU A 78 -5.39 -45.72 27.07
CA LEU A 78 -4.24 -46.43 27.65
C LEU A 78 -4.12 -46.22 29.14
N ILE A 79 -4.37 -45.05 29.67
CA ILE A 79 -4.43 -44.79 31.10
C ILE A 79 -5.51 -45.66 31.76
N ARG A 80 -6.73 -45.70 31.19
CA ARG A 80 -7.85 -46.50 31.74
C ARG A 80 -7.53 -48.00 31.71
N ALA A 81 -6.77 -48.48 30.71
CA ALA A 81 -6.33 -49.83 30.54
C ALA A 81 -5.12 -50.20 31.44
N GLY A 82 -4.57 -49.23 32.20
CA GLY A 82 -3.39 -49.46 33.06
C GLY A 82 -2.06 -49.56 32.31
N ARG A 83 -2.02 -49.27 30.97
CA ARG A 83 -0.85 -49.36 30.11
C ARG A 83 0.03 -48.12 30.20
N LYS A 84 0.67 -47.96 31.35
CA LYS A 84 1.37 -46.69 31.73
C LYS A 84 2.50 -46.29 30.78
N GLU A 85 3.32 -47.27 30.31
CA GLU A 85 4.45 -46.96 29.41
C GLU A 85 3.99 -46.49 28.01
N GLU A 86 2.92 -47.06 27.52
CA GLU A 86 2.36 -46.68 26.20
C GLU A 86 1.60 -45.37 26.31
N ALA A 87 0.92 -45.13 27.43
CA ALA A 87 0.31 -43.84 27.72
C ALA A 87 1.37 -42.70 27.76
N ALA A 88 2.53 -42.98 28.41
CA ALA A 88 3.62 -42.01 28.44
C ALA A 88 4.15 -41.65 27.03
N LYS A 89 4.29 -42.67 26.14
CA LYS A 89 4.68 -42.43 24.76
C LYS A 89 3.65 -41.56 24.00
N LYS A 90 2.35 -41.84 24.21
CA LYS A 90 1.29 -41.07 23.58
C LYS A 90 1.22 -39.63 24.12
N LEU A 91 1.56 -39.39 25.34
CA LEU A 91 1.66 -38.04 25.90
C LEU A 91 2.81 -37.25 25.27
N ILE A 92 3.96 -37.89 25.04
CA ILE A 92 5.08 -37.27 24.34
C ILE A 92 4.66 -36.90 22.88
N GLU A 93 3.99 -37.83 22.17
CA GLU A 93 3.48 -37.59 20.82
C GLU A 93 2.49 -36.41 20.80
N ALA A 94 1.58 -36.33 21.78
CA ALA A 94 0.65 -35.21 21.89
C ALA A 94 1.37 -33.87 22.11
N ASN A 95 2.32 -33.82 23.04
CA ASN A 95 3.09 -32.59 23.34
C ASN A 95 3.88 -32.11 22.08
N GLU A 96 4.46 -33.05 21.33
CA GLU A 96 5.14 -32.70 20.07
C GLU A 96 4.16 -32.20 19.01
N ALA A 97 2.96 -32.81 18.90
CA ALA A 97 1.94 -32.37 17.99
C ALA A 97 1.44 -30.95 18.33
N GLU A 98 1.25 -30.64 19.63
CA GLU A 98 0.90 -29.29 20.08
C GLU A 98 1.97 -28.26 19.68
N LYS A 99 3.25 -28.57 19.93
CA LYS A 99 4.35 -27.68 19.51
C LYS A 99 4.36 -27.45 18.01
N ARG A 100 4.16 -28.52 17.21
CA ARG A 100 4.08 -28.40 15.74
C ARG A 100 2.90 -27.53 15.31
N ILE A 101 1.74 -27.66 15.95
CA ILE A 101 0.54 -26.83 15.66
C ILE A 101 0.81 -25.38 16.01
N ALA A 102 1.43 -25.09 17.16
CA ALA A 102 1.77 -23.71 17.55
C ALA A 102 2.76 -23.06 16.59
N THR A 103 3.82 -23.80 16.19
CA THR A 103 4.79 -23.34 15.19
C THR A 103 4.13 -23.10 13.84
N LEU A 104 3.29 -24.03 13.38
CA LEU A 104 2.55 -23.90 12.13
C LEU A 104 1.73 -22.63 12.10
N ARG A 105 0.97 -22.37 13.18
CA ARG A 105 0.14 -21.16 13.29
C ARG A 105 0.97 -19.89 13.14
N THR A 106 2.07 -19.79 13.89
CA THR A 106 2.94 -18.59 13.85
C THR A 106 3.58 -18.41 12.48
N THR A 107 4.10 -19.49 11.90
CA THR A 107 4.74 -19.45 10.57
C THR A 107 3.75 -19.04 9.50
N ARG A 108 2.55 -19.66 9.46
CA ARG A 108 1.54 -19.33 8.44
C ARG A 108 1.02 -17.90 8.55
N MET A 109 0.83 -17.39 9.78
CA MET A 109 0.44 -15.99 9.98
C MET A 109 1.51 -15.04 9.44
N ARG A 110 2.78 -15.31 9.73
CA ARG A 110 3.89 -14.51 9.21
C ARG A 110 3.97 -14.57 7.68
N ASP A 111 3.94 -15.77 7.12
CA ASP A 111 4.07 -15.97 5.66
C ASP A 111 2.93 -15.26 4.90
N LEU A 112 1.69 -15.31 5.41
CA LEU A 112 0.55 -14.61 4.84
C LEU A 112 0.68 -13.08 4.95
N GLU A 113 1.22 -12.58 6.05
CA GLU A 113 1.46 -11.15 6.24
C GLU A 113 2.58 -10.66 5.32
N GLU A 114 3.70 -11.40 5.23
CA GLU A 114 4.81 -11.07 4.33
C GLU A 114 4.35 -11.03 2.86
N GLU A 115 3.53 -12.01 2.44
CA GLU A 115 2.98 -12.05 1.08
C GLU A 115 2.05 -10.86 0.82
N PHE A 116 1.17 -10.55 1.77
CA PHE A 116 0.29 -9.38 1.68
C PHE A 116 1.08 -8.08 1.53
N GLN A 117 2.10 -7.87 2.37
CA GLN A 117 2.91 -6.65 2.32
C GLN A 117 3.72 -6.56 1.03
N ARG A 118 4.27 -7.68 0.55
CA ARG A 118 4.99 -7.74 -0.73
C ARG A 118 4.08 -7.34 -1.89
N THR A 119 2.92 -7.96 -1.99
CA THR A 119 1.96 -7.69 -3.07
C THR A 119 1.44 -6.25 -3.01
N LYS A 120 1.10 -5.77 -1.82
CA LYS A 120 0.70 -4.37 -1.62
C LYS A 120 1.78 -3.40 -2.12
N LYS A 121 3.05 -3.67 -1.79
CA LYS A 121 4.17 -2.82 -2.23
C LYS A 121 4.33 -2.82 -3.74
N LEU A 122 4.19 -3.98 -4.40
CA LEU A 122 4.25 -4.07 -5.86
C LEU A 122 3.14 -3.25 -6.51
N ILE A 123 1.89 -3.44 -6.11
CA ILE A 123 0.74 -2.70 -6.66
C ILE A 123 0.92 -1.19 -6.45
N LEU A 124 1.35 -0.75 -5.27
CA LEU A 124 1.61 0.67 -5.03
C LEU A 124 2.75 1.21 -5.90
N SER A 125 3.79 0.41 -6.15
CA SER A 125 4.87 0.79 -7.07
C SER A 125 4.35 0.96 -8.50
N ASP A 126 3.51 0.04 -8.96
CA ASP A 126 2.92 0.10 -10.31
C ASP A 126 1.99 1.31 -10.46
N ILE A 127 1.17 1.60 -9.44
CA ILE A 127 0.34 2.82 -9.41
C ILE A 127 1.21 4.08 -9.45
N GLN A 128 2.34 4.12 -8.71
CA GLN A 128 3.26 5.26 -8.74
C GLN A 128 3.89 5.46 -10.11
N LYS A 129 4.30 4.38 -10.80
CA LYS A 129 4.81 4.45 -12.18
C LYS A 129 3.72 4.94 -13.13
N GLY A 130 2.53 4.38 -13.02
CA GLY A 130 1.37 4.81 -13.79
C GLY A 130 1.04 6.29 -13.60
N LEU A 131 1.08 6.76 -12.35
CA LEU A 131 0.85 8.17 -12.02
C LEU A 131 1.91 9.09 -12.63
N ALA A 132 3.18 8.67 -12.64
CA ALA A 132 4.26 9.43 -13.26
C ALA A 132 4.05 9.59 -14.77
N ILE A 133 3.61 8.54 -15.46
CA ILE A 133 3.29 8.57 -16.91
C ILE A 133 2.00 9.36 -17.15
N PHE A 134 0.98 9.17 -16.32
CA PHE A 134 -0.28 9.93 -16.38
C PHE A 134 -0.05 11.45 -16.30
N ASN A 135 0.96 11.88 -15.57
CA ASN A 135 1.34 13.29 -15.41
C ASN A 135 2.62 13.66 -16.18
N GLU A 136 2.98 12.91 -17.24
CA GLU A 136 4.21 13.15 -18.02
C GLU A 136 4.23 14.53 -18.69
N ASP A 137 3.06 15.03 -19.09
CA ASP A 137 2.88 16.38 -19.66
C ASP A 137 3.03 17.50 -18.63
N GLY A 138 3.25 17.16 -17.34
CA GLY A 138 3.36 18.12 -16.26
C GLY A 138 2.05 18.88 -15.98
N ARG A 139 0.91 18.24 -16.21
CA ARG A 139 -0.43 18.81 -15.99
C ARG A 139 -0.65 19.28 -14.56
N TYR A 140 -0.07 18.55 -13.59
CA TYR A 140 -0.15 18.88 -12.16
C TYR A 140 1.23 19.05 -11.56
N ASP A 141 1.39 20.03 -10.70
CA ASP A 141 2.62 20.30 -9.95
C ASP A 141 2.64 19.50 -8.64
N LEU A 142 1.46 19.11 -8.13
CA LEU A 142 1.29 18.33 -6.92
C LEU A 142 0.04 17.45 -6.98
N ILE A 143 0.21 16.17 -6.68
CA ILE A 143 -0.90 15.21 -6.57
C ILE A 143 -0.91 14.65 -5.14
N LEU A 144 -2.05 14.77 -4.45
CA LEU A 144 -2.22 14.38 -3.06
C LEU A 144 -3.19 13.22 -2.93
N ASP A 145 -2.83 12.23 -2.10
CA ASP A 145 -3.74 11.14 -1.75
C ASP A 145 -4.76 11.59 -0.69
N ARG A 146 -6.04 11.67 -1.07
CA ARG A 146 -7.13 12.02 -0.16
C ARG A 146 -7.65 10.85 0.68
N SER A 147 -7.34 9.60 0.30
CA SER A 147 -7.72 8.41 1.05
C SER A 147 -6.80 8.16 2.25
N SER A 148 -5.60 8.76 2.23
CA SER A 148 -4.57 8.56 3.24
C SER A 148 -4.98 9.12 4.60
N LYS A 149 -4.72 8.32 5.64
CA LYS A 149 -5.00 8.68 7.04
C LYS A 149 -3.71 8.70 7.84
N SER A 150 -3.64 9.64 8.79
CA SER A 150 -2.58 9.69 9.79
C SER A 150 -2.65 8.48 10.74
N SER A 151 -1.62 8.28 11.55
CA SER A 151 -1.60 7.24 12.60
C SER A 151 -2.79 7.32 13.58
N ASN A 152 -3.39 8.49 13.73
CA ASN A 152 -4.56 8.73 14.57
C ASN A 152 -5.90 8.56 13.82
N GLY A 153 -5.87 8.08 12.56
CA GLY A 153 -7.06 7.84 11.75
C GLY A 153 -7.68 9.10 11.12
N LEU A 154 -7.04 10.26 11.27
CA LEU A 154 -7.52 11.50 10.65
C LEU A 154 -7.08 11.57 9.19
N PRO A 155 -7.93 12.07 8.25
CA PRO A 155 -7.52 12.30 6.88
C PRO A 155 -6.27 13.20 6.81
N GLN A 156 -5.34 12.89 5.90
CA GLN A 156 -4.17 13.76 5.69
C GLN A 156 -4.53 14.99 4.87
N VAL A 157 -5.44 14.84 3.91
CA VAL A 157 -6.01 15.96 3.15
C VAL A 157 -7.35 16.34 3.80
N LEU A 158 -7.35 17.39 4.61
CA LEU A 158 -8.55 17.85 5.31
C LEU A 158 -9.45 18.74 4.44
N HIS A 159 -8.83 19.55 3.57
CA HIS A 159 -9.52 20.52 2.73
C HIS A 159 -8.62 20.92 1.57
N ALA A 160 -9.11 20.80 0.36
CA ALA A 160 -8.39 21.14 -0.86
C ALA A 160 -9.34 21.82 -1.87
N PRO A 161 -9.84 23.04 -1.56
CA PRO A 161 -10.72 23.75 -2.46
C PRO A 161 -9.98 24.14 -3.74
N GLY A 162 -10.55 23.80 -4.89
CA GLY A 162 -9.97 24.07 -6.20
C GLY A 162 -8.94 23.04 -6.68
N ALA A 163 -8.62 22.02 -5.89
CA ALA A 163 -7.87 20.85 -6.39
C ALA A 163 -8.79 20.01 -7.29
N GLU A 164 -8.24 19.59 -8.42
CA GLU A 164 -8.95 18.69 -9.36
C GLU A 164 -8.93 17.25 -8.81
N ASP A 165 -10.07 16.57 -8.80
CA ASP A 165 -10.14 15.16 -8.44
C ASP A 165 -9.92 14.31 -9.69
N ILE A 166 -8.76 13.67 -9.75
CA ILE A 166 -8.34 12.83 -10.90
C ILE A 166 -8.59 11.34 -10.67
N THR A 167 -9.35 10.96 -9.64
CA THR A 167 -9.54 9.56 -9.25
C THR A 167 -10.07 8.71 -10.40
N GLU A 168 -11.16 9.14 -11.04
CA GLU A 168 -11.79 8.39 -12.13
C GLU A 168 -10.87 8.29 -13.37
N GLU A 169 -10.19 9.37 -13.72
CA GLU A 169 -9.26 9.38 -14.84
C GLU A 169 -8.09 8.42 -14.62
N LEU A 170 -7.53 8.43 -13.39
CA LEU A 170 -6.45 7.54 -13.02
C LEU A 170 -6.91 6.07 -12.93
N ILE A 171 -8.14 5.80 -12.47
CA ILE A 171 -8.75 4.46 -12.48
C ILE A 171 -8.81 3.90 -13.91
N GLU A 172 -9.32 4.68 -14.86
CA GLU A 172 -9.39 4.22 -16.26
C GLU A 172 -8.00 4.01 -16.87
N PHE A 173 -7.05 4.87 -16.53
CA PHE A 173 -5.67 4.73 -16.99
C PHE A 173 -5.02 3.45 -16.42
N VAL A 174 -5.10 3.20 -15.11
CA VAL A 174 -4.46 2.07 -14.43
C VAL A 174 -5.02 0.72 -14.89
N LYS A 175 -6.30 0.64 -15.27
CA LYS A 175 -6.90 -0.59 -15.80
C LYS A 175 -6.21 -1.09 -17.09
N THR A 176 -5.65 -0.19 -17.87
CA THR A 176 -5.01 -0.48 -19.16
C THR A 176 -3.49 -0.32 -19.14
N PHE A 177 -2.95 0.21 -18.05
CA PHE A 177 -1.53 0.47 -17.88
C PHE A 177 -0.75 -0.84 -17.68
N ASP A 178 0.30 -1.01 -18.49
CA ASP A 178 1.24 -2.12 -18.35
C ASP A 178 2.57 -1.60 -17.80
N PRO A 179 2.90 -1.88 -16.52
CA PRO A 179 4.13 -1.40 -15.91
C PRO A 179 5.40 -2.02 -16.50
N GLU A 180 5.31 -3.21 -17.12
CA GLU A 180 6.47 -3.87 -17.77
C GLU A 180 6.77 -3.22 -19.13
N ALA A 181 5.73 -2.84 -19.88
CA ALA A 181 5.89 -2.12 -21.14
C ALA A 181 6.47 -0.72 -20.96
N ALA A 182 6.22 -0.11 -19.81
CA ALA A 182 6.72 1.23 -19.46
C ALA A 182 8.22 1.26 -19.08
N GLU A 183 8.82 0.12 -18.73
CA GLU A 183 10.26 -0.01 -18.41
C GLU A 183 11.10 -0.46 -19.62
N ALA A 184 10.47 -0.73 -20.78
CA ALA A 184 11.20 -1.13 -21.98
C ALA A 184 11.98 0.08 -22.55
N PRO A 185 13.31 -0.07 -22.81
CA PRO A 185 14.17 1.00 -23.28
C PRO A 185 13.88 1.44 -24.71
#